data_c5732de017d14c1cfdb3a0128b25936f
#
_entry.id   c5732de017d14c1cfdb3a0128b25936f
#
_cell.length_a   1.000
_cell.length_b   1.000
_cell.length_c   1.000
_cell.angle_alpha   90.00
_cell.angle_beta   90.00
_cell.angle_gamma   90.00
#
_symmetry.space_group_name_H-M   'P 1'
#
loop_
_entity.id
_entity.type
_entity.pdbx_description
1 polymer ?
#
loop_
_entity_poly.entity_id
_entity_poly.type
_entity_poly.pdbx_seq_one_letter_code
_entity_poly.pdbx_strand_id
1 'polypeptide(L)'
;MKDRSTKIRGTLFIIVLILLILPFIQNKSGIIKLELLKGSVAQPEKKYFSIKDWFSGDYQLAEEKYLNETFGFRSSFIRVNNQIAFSLFDKAKANGVIIGKNNYLYEENYIKAYYGTDFIGIDSIKHRIERLKFLQDTLKKLNKTLIVVFAAGKGSFYPEYFPKEFIKEKGKTNVEYHVKLAKEVGLNYIDFNQYFIENKSTSKYPLYPKYGIHWSNYGTCLAADSMIKYIEKIRNIDMPNLYWKDVKLENAKETDYDIGDGMNLLFYLRSNKMAYPDIQIESDSGKIKPSALVVADSYYWPMFGTSFTKALSNDHFWFYNQQVYPDFYQNGLMTSQVNLKEEIEKHDIIFIMATEATLPDLGWGFIENAYDLFKGVKKKLVFDAEFLRKMEIKRKYILTDEKWMEDIKRKAILNKISVDSMLTLDIIWIIQNESK
;
A
#
# COMPACT_ATOMS: atom_id res chain seq x y z
N MET A 1 -62.46 -15.43 7.50
CA MET A 1 -61.27 -15.25 6.66
C MET A 1 -60.72 -13.83 6.62
N LYS A 2 -61.56 -12.79 6.50
CA LYS A 2 -61.12 -11.37 6.50
C LYS A 2 -60.32 -10.95 7.74
N ASP A 3 -60.71 -11.38 8.95
CA ASP A 3 -60.04 -11.01 10.20
C ASP A 3 -58.61 -11.58 10.29
N ARG A 4 -58.36 -12.83 9.85
CA ARG A 4 -57.03 -13.44 9.87
C ARG A 4 -56.07 -12.75 8.92
N SER A 5 -56.53 -12.35 7.73
CA SER A 5 -55.72 -11.60 6.74
C SER A 5 -55.34 -10.20 7.26
N THR A 6 -56.24 -9.52 7.94
CA THR A 6 -56.02 -8.20 8.53
C THR A 6 -55.00 -8.29 9.67
N LYS A 7 -55.09 -9.30 10.54
CA LYS A 7 -54.11 -9.55 11.61
C LYS A 7 -52.72 -9.84 11.02
N ILE A 8 -52.62 -10.69 10.00
CA ILE A 8 -51.30 -10.98 9.36
C ILE A 8 -50.69 -9.71 8.79
N ARG A 9 -51.48 -8.89 8.05
CA ARG A 9 -50.99 -7.61 7.47
C ARG A 9 -50.54 -6.65 8.57
N GLY A 10 -51.31 -6.51 9.67
CA GLY A 10 -50.92 -5.69 10.82
C GLY A 10 -49.62 -6.15 11.51
N THR A 11 -49.48 -7.46 11.70
CA THR A 11 -48.26 -8.04 12.24
C THR A 11 -47.06 -7.78 11.34
N LEU A 12 -47.20 -8.01 10.03
CA LEU A 12 -46.12 -7.74 9.06
C LEU A 12 -45.76 -6.24 9.04
N PHE A 13 -46.74 -5.35 9.10
CA PHE A 13 -46.52 -3.91 9.17
C PHE A 13 -45.68 -3.52 10.41
N ILE A 14 -46.07 -4.06 11.59
CA ILE A 14 -45.32 -3.81 12.82
C ILE A 14 -43.89 -4.35 12.74
N ILE A 15 -43.69 -5.55 12.16
CA ILE A 15 -42.36 -6.13 11.96
C ILE A 15 -41.50 -5.22 11.05
N VAL A 16 -42.03 -4.77 9.95
CA VAL A 16 -41.33 -3.85 9.02
C VAL A 16 -40.99 -2.53 9.73
N LEU A 17 -41.92 -1.97 10.52
CA LEU A 17 -41.70 -0.75 11.26
C LEU A 17 -40.57 -0.91 12.31
N ILE A 18 -40.58 -2.03 13.04
CA ILE A 18 -39.50 -2.35 13.99
C ILE A 18 -38.15 -2.45 13.27
N LEU A 19 -38.10 -3.16 12.12
CA LEU A 19 -36.86 -3.31 11.34
C LEU A 19 -36.34 -1.97 10.83
N LEU A 20 -37.20 -1.01 10.50
CA LEU A 20 -36.81 0.34 10.08
C LEU A 20 -36.28 1.21 11.23
N ILE A 21 -36.83 1.05 12.44
CA ILE A 21 -36.46 1.83 13.62
C ILE A 21 -35.21 1.23 14.30
N LEU A 22 -34.99 -0.07 14.20
CA LEU A 22 -33.93 -0.78 14.89
C LEU A 22 -32.51 -0.20 14.63
N PRO A 23 -32.12 0.18 13.40
CA PRO A 23 -30.82 0.83 13.16
C PRO A 23 -30.65 2.16 13.91
N PHE A 24 -31.71 2.96 14.02
CA PHE A 24 -31.67 4.20 14.76
C PHE A 24 -31.47 3.95 16.27
N ILE A 25 -32.20 2.97 16.84
CA ILE A 25 -32.04 2.58 18.25
C ILE A 25 -30.62 2.08 18.52
N GLN A 26 -30.08 1.23 17.64
CA GLN A 26 -28.70 0.70 17.77
C GLN A 26 -27.67 1.81 17.73
N ASN A 27 -27.78 2.76 16.77
CA ASN A 27 -26.87 3.89 16.66
C ASN A 27 -26.87 4.76 17.94
N LYS A 28 -28.04 5.04 18.50
CA LYS A 28 -28.17 5.88 19.70
C LYS A 28 -27.77 5.17 20.99
N SER A 29 -28.10 3.89 21.14
CA SER A 29 -27.86 3.14 22.37
C SER A 29 -26.44 2.56 22.45
N GLY A 30 -25.83 2.19 21.30
CA GLY A 30 -24.53 1.54 21.24
C GLY A 30 -24.46 0.20 22.00
N ILE A 31 -25.61 -0.38 22.37
CA ILE A 31 -25.69 -1.62 23.20
C ILE A 31 -24.97 -2.77 22.49
N ILE A 32 -25.12 -2.87 21.18
CA ILE A 32 -24.48 -3.91 20.37
C ILE A 32 -23.21 -3.32 19.77
N LYS A 33 -22.04 -3.80 20.21
CA LYS A 33 -20.77 -3.45 19.57
C LYS A 33 -20.66 -4.16 18.23
N LEU A 34 -20.66 -3.38 17.16
CA LEU A 34 -20.52 -3.89 15.79
C LEU A 34 -19.04 -3.91 15.40
N GLU A 35 -18.63 -4.97 14.76
CA GLU A 35 -17.30 -5.04 14.15
C GLU A 35 -17.21 -4.04 12.98
N LEU A 36 -16.16 -3.21 12.99
CA LEU A 36 -15.91 -2.25 11.92
C LEU A 36 -15.62 -2.97 10.60
N LEU A 37 -15.90 -2.29 9.50
CA LEU A 37 -15.47 -2.77 8.18
C LEU A 37 -13.95 -2.72 8.11
N LYS A 38 -13.37 -3.73 7.46
CA LYS A 38 -11.91 -3.82 7.23
C LYS A 38 -11.55 -3.22 5.86
N GLY A 39 -10.27 -2.88 5.69
CA GLY A 39 -9.76 -2.21 4.50
C GLY A 39 -9.73 -0.68 4.65
N SER A 40 -9.50 0.02 3.55
CA SER A 40 -9.41 1.48 3.52
C SER A 40 -10.81 2.11 3.64
N VAL A 41 -11.31 2.22 4.85
CA VAL A 41 -12.61 2.85 5.16
C VAL A 41 -12.35 4.18 5.87
N ALA A 42 -12.57 5.29 5.16
CA ALA A 42 -12.51 6.60 5.77
C ALA A 42 -13.60 6.74 6.84
N GLN A 43 -13.23 7.27 8.02
CA GLN A 43 -14.22 7.64 9.02
C GLN A 43 -14.91 8.94 8.58
N PRO A 44 -16.25 8.98 8.54
CA PRO A 44 -16.94 10.18 8.12
C PRO A 44 -16.82 11.27 9.19
N GLU A 45 -16.43 12.46 8.76
CA GLU A 45 -16.41 13.63 9.63
C GLU A 45 -17.80 14.29 9.68
N LYS A 46 -18.25 14.63 10.88
CA LYS A 46 -19.49 15.37 11.06
C LYS A 46 -19.27 16.85 10.82
N LYS A 47 -19.95 17.41 9.83
CA LYS A 47 -19.92 18.84 9.55
C LYS A 47 -20.80 19.59 10.56
N TYR A 48 -20.27 20.66 11.15
CA TYR A 48 -21.07 21.53 12.04
C TYR A 48 -21.98 22.43 11.21
N PHE A 49 -23.17 22.69 11.75
CA PHE A 49 -24.15 23.58 11.10
C PHE A 49 -23.60 25.01 10.98
N SER A 50 -23.72 25.57 9.78
CA SER A 50 -23.57 27.00 9.57
C SER A 50 -24.66 27.50 8.62
N ILE A 51 -25.08 28.77 8.79
CA ILE A 51 -26.10 29.40 7.93
C ILE A 51 -25.63 29.43 6.48
N LYS A 52 -24.34 29.71 6.26
CA LYS A 52 -23.74 29.74 4.92
C LYS A 52 -23.84 28.38 4.24
N ASP A 53 -23.42 27.33 4.93
CA ASP A 53 -23.41 25.96 4.37
C ASP A 53 -24.83 25.42 4.21
N TRP A 54 -25.77 25.87 5.02
CA TRP A 54 -27.20 25.52 4.84
C TRP A 54 -27.75 26.07 3.53
N PHE A 55 -27.50 27.33 3.23
CA PHE A 55 -28.01 27.96 2.01
C PHE A 55 -27.22 27.55 0.75
N SER A 56 -25.96 27.14 0.87
CA SER A 56 -25.19 26.56 -0.24
C SER A 56 -25.53 25.10 -0.55
N GLY A 57 -26.18 24.40 0.37
CA GLY A 57 -26.44 22.95 0.27
C GLY A 57 -25.32 22.06 0.81
N ASP A 58 -24.17 22.63 1.16
CA ASP A 58 -23.01 21.84 1.60
C ASP A 58 -23.23 21.11 2.93
N TYR A 59 -24.03 21.70 3.82
CA TYR A 59 -24.40 21.06 5.09
C TYR A 59 -25.28 19.83 4.86
N GLN A 60 -26.28 19.93 4.00
CA GLN A 60 -27.19 18.83 3.70
C GLN A 60 -26.46 17.66 3.07
N LEU A 61 -25.57 17.91 2.09
CA LEU A 61 -24.76 16.88 1.46
C LEU A 61 -23.80 16.19 2.46
N ALA A 62 -23.16 16.97 3.34
CA ALA A 62 -22.28 16.43 4.36
C ALA A 62 -23.05 15.60 5.41
N GLU A 63 -24.22 16.07 5.86
CA GLU A 63 -25.05 15.38 6.83
C GLU A 63 -25.65 14.09 6.24
N GLU A 64 -26.12 14.12 4.98
CA GLU A 64 -26.56 12.92 4.27
C GLU A 64 -25.45 11.88 4.19
N LYS A 65 -24.25 12.29 3.78
CA LYS A 65 -23.09 11.41 3.74
C LYS A 65 -22.77 10.84 5.12
N TYR A 66 -22.73 11.69 6.16
CA TYR A 66 -22.49 11.26 7.53
C TYR A 66 -23.50 10.24 8.02
N LEU A 67 -24.80 10.50 7.81
CA LEU A 67 -25.87 9.58 8.19
C LEU A 67 -25.79 8.24 7.44
N ASN A 68 -25.52 8.26 6.13
CA ASN A 68 -25.37 7.06 5.32
C ASN A 68 -24.13 6.22 5.73
N GLU A 69 -23.10 6.85 6.26
CA GLU A 69 -21.90 6.15 6.68
C GLU A 69 -21.90 5.72 8.15
N THR A 70 -22.79 6.27 8.98
CA THR A 70 -22.82 6.01 10.44
C THR A 70 -24.09 5.36 10.97
N PHE A 71 -25.10 5.08 10.13
CA PHE A 71 -26.35 4.48 10.64
C PHE A 71 -26.10 3.10 11.30
N GLY A 72 -26.95 2.77 12.26
CA GLY A 72 -26.84 1.53 13.03
C GLY A 72 -26.93 0.27 12.15
N PHE A 73 -26.19 -0.76 12.53
CA PHE A 73 -26.05 -2.03 11.78
C PHE A 73 -25.46 -1.91 10.36
N ARG A 74 -24.98 -0.73 9.94
CA ARG A 74 -24.42 -0.53 8.59
C ARG A 74 -23.42 -1.60 8.22
N SER A 75 -22.41 -1.86 9.08
CA SER A 75 -21.38 -2.85 8.80
C SER A 75 -21.97 -4.27 8.66
N SER A 76 -22.99 -4.61 9.43
CA SER A 76 -23.69 -5.91 9.33
C SER A 76 -24.47 -6.03 8.03
N PHE A 77 -25.18 -4.99 7.60
CA PHE A 77 -25.90 -4.99 6.33
C PHE A 77 -24.96 -5.10 5.14
N ILE A 78 -23.82 -4.40 5.17
CA ILE A 78 -22.80 -4.52 4.15
C ILE A 78 -22.27 -5.96 4.09
N ARG A 79 -21.94 -6.57 5.23
CA ARG A 79 -21.47 -7.96 5.27
C ARG A 79 -22.51 -8.95 4.71
N VAL A 80 -23.77 -8.80 5.06
CA VAL A 80 -24.85 -9.63 4.52
C VAL A 80 -24.96 -9.47 2.99
N ASN A 81 -24.98 -8.21 2.50
CA ASN A 81 -25.05 -7.92 1.09
C ASN A 81 -23.83 -8.51 0.32
N ASN A 82 -22.62 -8.34 0.89
CA ASN A 82 -21.41 -8.87 0.28
C ASN A 82 -21.41 -10.41 0.28
N GLN A 83 -21.90 -11.04 1.37
CA GLN A 83 -22.03 -12.50 1.44
C GLN A 83 -23.01 -13.04 0.38
N ILE A 84 -24.15 -12.39 0.21
CA ILE A 84 -25.13 -12.75 -0.82
C ILE A 84 -24.51 -12.61 -2.21
N ALA A 85 -23.82 -11.49 -2.48
CA ALA A 85 -23.16 -11.25 -3.76
C ALA A 85 -22.10 -12.34 -4.05
N PHE A 86 -21.29 -12.67 -3.05
CA PHE A 86 -20.25 -13.70 -3.16
C PHE A 86 -20.84 -15.09 -3.35
N SER A 87 -21.83 -15.50 -2.50
CA SER A 87 -22.28 -16.89 -2.44
C SER A 87 -23.28 -17.26 -3.56
N LEU A 88 -24.08 -16.30 -4.05
CA LEU A 88 -25.12 -16.58 -5.05
C LEU A 88 -24.77 -16.07 -6.45
N PHE A 89 -23.84 -15.13 -6.56
CA PHE A 89 -23.56 -14.47 -7.83
C PHE A 89 -22.08 -14.46 -8.20
N ASP A 90 -21.19 -15.08 -7.41
CA ASP A 90 -19.73 -15.08 -7.61
C ASP A 90 -19.17 -13.67 -7.83
N LYS A 91 -19.70 -12.68 -7.06
CA LYS A 91 -19.32 -11.27 -7.18
C LYS A 91 -18.60 -10.75 -5.92
N ALA A 92 -17.41 -10.23 -6.09
CA ALA A 92 -16.77 -9.40 -5.10
C ALA A 92 -17.38 -7.98 -5.10
N LYS A 93 -17.70 -7.45 -3.91
CA LYS A 93 -18.12 -6.05 -3.74
C LYS A 93 -16.97 -5.15 -3.32
N ALA A 94 -15.81 -5.73 -3.01
CA ALA A 94 -14.57 -4.99 -2.80
C ALA A 94 -14.00 -4.55 -4.16
N ASN A 95 -13.61 -3.28 -4.24
CA ASN A 95 -13.10 -2.69 -5.48
C ASN A 95 -11.81 -3.39 -5.93
N GLY A 96 -11.71 -3.70 -7.23
CA GLY A 96 -10.54 -4.34 -7.82
C GLY A 96 -10.34 -5.80 -7.45
N VAL A 97 -11.19 -6.40 -6.61
CA VAL A 97 -11.10 -7.82 -6.24
C VAL A 97 -11.76 -8.70 -7.30
N ILE A 98 -11.02 -9.69 -7.77
CA ILE A 98 -11.46 -10.70 -8.73
C ILE A 98 -11.51 -12.07 -8.04
N ILE A 99 -12.64 -12.76 -8.21
CA ILE A 99 -12.83 -14.13 -7.75
C ILE A 99 -12.38 -15.08 -8.86
N GLY A 100 -11.28 -15.77 -8.64
CA GLY A 100 -10.75 -16.77 -9.55
C GLY A 100 -11.35 -18.16 -9.34
N LYS A 101 -10.91 -19.12 -10.14
CA LYS A 101 -11.29 -20.53 -9.99
C LYS A 101 -11.01 -21.02 -8.56
N ASN A 102 -11.86 -21.90 -8.08
CA ASN A 102 -11.78 -22.45 -6.72
C ASN A 102 -11.77 -21.35 -5.62
N ASN A 103 -12.36 -20.20 -5.90
CA ASN A 103 -12.43 -19.03 -5.00
C ASN A 103 -11.04 -18.48 -4.59
N TYR A 104 -10.02 -18.58 -5.45
CA TYR A 104 -8.81 -17.81 -5.25
C TYR A 104 -9.11 -16.32 -5.47
N LEU A 105 -8.69 -15.47 -4.54
CA LEU A 105 -8.91 -14.03 -4.65
C LEU A 105 -7.67 -13.34 -5.21
N TYR A 106 -7.89 -12.38 -6.11
CA TYR A 106 -6.87 -11.55 -6.73
C TYR A 106 -7.25 -10.09 -6.66
N GLU A 107 -6.26 -9.23 -6.77
CA GLU A 107 -6.48 -7.86 -7.24
C GLU A 107 -6.27 -7.82 -8.76
N GLU A 108 -7.13 -7.09 -9.46
CA GLU A 108 -7.18 -7.05 -10.93
C GLU A 108 -5.84 -6.60 -11.56
N ASN A 109 -5.12 -5.69 -10.89
CA ASN A 109 -3.81 -5.19 -11.34
C ASN A 109 -2.76 -6.30 -11.48
N TYR A 110 -2.78 -7.35 -10.64
CA TYR A 110 -1.87 -8.50 -10.77
C TYR A 110 -2.21 -9.37 -11.98
N ILE A 111 -3.49 -9.46 -12.34
CA ILE A 111 -3.90 -10.16 -13.57
C ILE A 111 -3.47 -9.33 -14.79
N LYS A 112 -3.61 -8.00 -14.74
CA LYS A 112 -3.14 -7.07 -15.76
C LYS A 112 -1.64 -7.17 -15.96
N ALA A 113 -0.87 -7.19 -14.88
CA ALA A 113 0.59 -7.32 -14.89
C ALA A 113 1.05 -8.64 -15.52
N TYR A 114 0.41 -9.77 -15.13
CA TYR A 114 0.71 -11.08 -15.72
C TYR A 114 0.54 -11.11 -17.24
N TYR A 115 -0.55 -10.50 -17.74
CA TYR A 115 -0.82 -10.44 -19.19
C TYR A 115 -0.11 -9.28 -19.90
N GLY A 116 0.55 -8.40 -19.18
CA GLY A 116 1.28 -7.24 -19.74
C GLY A 116 0.36 -6.15 -20.28
N THR A 117 -0.89 -6.05 -19.81
CA THR A 117 -1.80 -4.99 -20.25
C THR A 117 -1.52 -3.62 -19.63
N ASP A 118 -0.65 -3.60 -18.63
CA ASP A 118 -0.09 -2.43 -17.96
C ASP A 118 1.34 -2.10 -18.46
N PHE A 119 1.80 -2.74 -19.55
CA PHE A 119 3.17 -2.59 -20.03
C PHE A 119 3.48 -1.15 -20.46
N ILE A 120 4.45 -0.53 -19.79
CA ILE A 120 4.82 0.89 -19.99
C ILE A 120 5.75 1.16 -21.19
N GLY A 121 6.12 0.11 -21.93
CA GLY A 121 7.01 0.20 -23.07
C GLY A 121 8.49 0.05 -22.72
N ILE A 122 9.24 -0.47 -23.71
CA ILE A 122 10.67 -0.78 -23.52
C ILE A 122 11.50 0.47 -23.25
N ASP A 123 11.21 1.57 -23.92
CA ASP A 123 11.97 2.82 -23.78
C ASP A 123 11.83 3.42 -22.39
N SER A 124 10.61 3.41 -21.82
CA SER A 124 10.36 3.86 -20.46
C SER A 124 11.14 3.05 -19.42
N ILE A 125 11.13 1.71 -19.60
CA ILE A 125 11.88 0.81 -18.72
C ILE A 125 13.39 1.05 -18.88
N LYS A 126 13.89 1.18 -20.11
CA LYS A 126 15.29 1.44 -20.40
C LYS A 126 15.79 2.73 -19.73
N HIS A 127 15.06 3.82 -19.86
CA HIS A 127 15.40 5.09 -19.19
C HIS A 127 15.43 4.95 -17.67
N ARG A 128 14.51 4.19 -17.09
CA ARG A 128 14.52 3.94 -15.65
C ARG A 128 15.71 3.11 -15.21
N ILE A 129 16.04 2.05 -15.93
CA ILE A 129 17.22 1.19 -15.66
C ILE A 129 18.52 1.98 -15.81
N GLU A 130 18.64 2.85 -16.81
CA GLU A 130 19.79 3.74 -16.98
C GLU A 130 19.97 4.69 -15.78
N ARG A 131 18.89 5.27 -15.26
CA ARG A 131 18.92 6.09 -14.03
C ARG A 131 19.31 5.28 -12.81
N LEU A 132 18.76 4.09 -12.64
CA LEU A 132 19.13 3.17 -11.55
C LEU A 132 20.60 2.78 -11.61
N LYS A 133 21.12 2.51 -12.80
CA LYS A 133 22.54 2.19 -12.98
C LYS A 133 23.44 3.38 -12.63
N PHE A 134 23.08 4.58 -13.08
CA PHE A 134 23.79 5.80 -12.66
C PHE A 134 23.79 5.98 -11.14
N LEU A 135 22.63 5.79 -10.50
CA LEU A 135 22.52 5.87 -9.03
C LEU A 135 23.38 4.81 -8.34
N GLN A 136 23.32 3.56 -8.79
CA GLN A 136 24.14 2.49 -8.25
C GLN A 136 25.64 2.84 -8.30
N ASP A 137 26.13 3.30 -9.45
CA ASP A 137 27.53 3.63 -9.64
C ASP A 137 27.96 4.87 -8.83
N THR A 138 27.03 5.83 -8.66
CA THR A 138 27.27 7.02 -7.84
C THR A 138 27.29 6.68 -6.36
N LEU A 139 26.33 5.92 -5.88
CA LEU A 139 26.22 5.50 -4.47
C LEU A 139 27.38 4.57 -4.07
N LYS A 140 27.84 3.73 -4.97
CA LYS A 140 29.03 2.90 -4.75
C LYS A 140 30.28 3.73 -4.42
N LYS A 141 30.47 4.89 -5.05
CA LYS A 141 31.56 5.83 -4.74
C LYS A 141 31.45 6.42 -3.34
N LEU A 142 30.25 6.46 -2.78
CA LEU A 142 29.95 6.90 -1.41
C LEU A 142 29.93 5.73 -0.41
N ASN A 143 30.42 4.54 -0.81
CA ASN A 143 30.36 3.30 -0.02
C ASN A 143 28.95 2.87 0.36
N LYS A 144 27.95 3.18 -0.49
CA LYS A 144 26.57 2.79 -0.31
C LYS A 144 26.13 1.81 -1.40
N THR A 145 25.12 1.01 -1.09
CA THR A 145 24.68 -0.06 -1.99
C THR A 145 23.21 0.16 -2.39
N LEU A 146 22.94 0.29 -3.68
CA LEU A 146 21.59 0.27 -4.23
C LEU A 146 21.23 -1.17 -4.62
N ILE A 147 20.04 -1.62 -4.23
CA ILE A 147 19.47 -2.92 -4.57
C ILE A 147 18.04 -2.74 -5.04
N VAL A 148 17.71 -3.25 -6.22
CA VAL A 148 16.33 -3.31 -6.71
C VAL A 148 15.75 -4.68 -6.39
N VAL A 149 14.56 -4.71 -5.79
CA VAL A 149 13.86 -5.95 -5.43
C VAL A 149 12.58 -6.06 -6.24
N PHE A 150 12.54 -7.02 -7.14
CA PHE A 150 11.33 -7.40 -7.86
C PHE A 150 10.58 -8.43 -7.01
N ALA A 151 9.65 -7.93 -6.18
CA ALA A 151 8.87 -8.78 -5.30
C ALA A 151 7.92 -9.67 -6.14
N ALA A 152 7.75 -10.91 -5.69
CA ALA A 152 6.91 -11.85 -6.39
C ALA A 152 5.45 -11.37 -6.45
N GLY A 153 4.75 -11.68 -7.54
CA GLY A 153 3.34 -11.35 -7.73
C GLY A 153 2.44 -12.58 -7.73
N LYS A 154 1.29 -12.46 -7.07
CA LYS A 154 0.31 -13.55 -7.01
C LYS A 154 -0.23 -13.92 -8.39
N GLY A 155 -0.32 -12.96 -9.31
CA GLY A 155 -0.76 -13.20 -10.68
C GLY A 155 0.15 -14.17 -11.42
N SER A 156 1.46 -13.93 -11.37
CA SER A 156 2.47 -14.81 -11.97
C SER A 156 2.64 -16.12 -11.22
N PHE A 157 2.37 -16.14 -9.92
CA PHE A 157 2.52 -17.34 -9.11
C PHE A 157 1.35 -18.34 -9.28
N TYR A 158 0.09 -17.84 -9.39
CA TYR A 158 -1.11 -18.67 -9.54
C TYR A 158 -1.96 -18.34 -10.78
N PRO A 159 -1.41 -18.27 -12.00
CA PRO A 159 -2.18 -17.92 -13.21
C PRO A 159 -3.23 -18.97 -13.55
N GLU A 160 -3.06 -20.23 -13.11
CA GLU A 160 -3.97 -21.34 -13.35
C GLU A 160 -5.36 -21.16 -12.72
N TYR A 161 -5.46 -20.30 -11.70
CA TYR A 161 -6.72 -19.99 -11.04
C TYR A 161 -7.41 -18.73 -11.57
N PHE A 162 -6.93 -18.09 -12.63
CA PHE A 162 -7.63 -16.97 -13.23
C PHE A 162 -9.02 -17.37 -13.75
N PRO A 163 -10.03 -16.52 -13.59
CA PRO A 163 -11.33 -16.78 -14.15
C PRO A 163 -11.28 -16.75 -15.67
N LYS A 164 -12.21 -17.46 -16.33
CA LYS A 164 -12.17 -17.70 -17.78
C LYS A 164 -12.20 -16.41 -18.61
N GLU A 165 -12.93 -15.41 -18.14
CA GLU A 165 -13.09 -14.12 -18.79
C GLU A 165 -11.81 -13.28 -18.84
N PHE A 166 -10.84 -13.58 -18.00
CA PHE A 166 -9.53 -12.92 -17.99
C PHE A 166 -8.46 -13.65 -18.81
N ILE A 167 -8.75 -14.88 -19.28
CA ILE A 167 -7.78 -15.66 -20.06
C ILE A 167 -7.63 -15.06 -21.45
N LYS A 168 -6.40 -14.67 -21.79
CA LYS A 168 -6.03 -14.11 -23.09
C LYS A 168 -4.58 -14.44 -23.43
N GLU A 169 -4.12 -14.05 -24.60
CA GLU A 169 -2.71 -14.15 -24.97
C GLU A 169 -1.84 -13.24 -24.09
N LYS A 170 -0.73 -13.79 -23.60
CA LYS A 170 0.23 -13.05 -22.77
C LYS A 170 1.08 -12.15 -23.65
N GLY A 171 1.07 -10.85 -23.35
CA GLY A 171 1.92 -9.84 -23.98
C GLY A 171 3.28 -9.71 -23.28
N LYS A 172 4.02 -8.66 -23.65
CA LYS A 172 5.24 -8.22 -22.95
C LYS A 172 4.88 -7.70 -21.56
N THR A 173 5.66 -8.08 -20.56
CA THR A 173 5.40 -7.68 -19.17
C THR A 173 6.49 -6.74 -18.65
N ASN A 174 6.10 -5.89 -17.68
CA ASN A 174 7.05 -5.00 -17.03
C ASN A 174 8.15 -5.76 -16.32
N VAL A 175 7.82 -6.86 -15.61
CA VAL A 175 8.82 -7.62 -14.85
C VAL A 175 9.87 -8.26 -15.76
N GLU A 176 9.44 -8.90 -16.85
CA GLU A 176 10.38 -9.54 -17.79
C GLU A 176 11.40 -8.56 -18.35
N TYR A 177 10.97 -7.35 -18.74
CA TYR A 177 11.86 -6.34 -19.30
C TYR A 177 12.70 -5.62 -18.24
N HIS A 178 12.18 -5.35 -17.04
CA HIS A 178 13.00 -4.79 -15.96
C HIS A 178 14.13 -5.75 -15.56
N VAL A 179 13.82 -7.03 -15.34
CA VAL A 179 14.82 -8.06 -14.98
C VAL A 179 15.85 -8.22 -16.09
N LYS A 180 15.40 -8.33 -17.35
CA LYS A 180 16.29 -8.46 -18.52
C LYS A 180 17.28 -7.30 -18.60
N LEU A 181 16.79 -6.06 -18.60
CA LEU A 181 17.62 -4.88 -18.74
C LEU A 181 18.50 -4.63 -17.51
N ALA A 182 17.99 -4.91 -16.30
CA ALA A 182 18.80 -4.86 -15.07
C ALA A 182 20.01 -5.79 -15.12
N LYS A 183 19.80 -7.02 -15.62
CA LYS A 183 20.87 -8.00 -15.84
C LYS A 183 21.89 -7.52 -16.87
N GLU A 184 21.43 -6.98 -18.00
CA GLU A 184 22.29 -6.49 -19.10
C GLU A 184 23.24 -5.38 -18.63
N VAL A 185 22.80 -4.46 -17.76
CA VAL A 185 23.62 -3.34 -17.27
C VAL A 185 24.38 -3.66 -15.96
N GLY A 186 24.23 -4.86 -15.41
CA GLY A 186 24.88 -5.24 -14.14
C GLY A 186 24.34 -4.46 -12.94
N LEU A 187 23.04 -4.27 -12.88
CA LEU A 187 22.36 -3.70 -11.71
C LEU A 187 22.33 -4.73 -10.57
N ASN A 188 22.46 -4.29 -9.32
CA ASN A 188 22.20 -5.16 -8.17
C ASN A 188 20.69 -5.35 -8.04
N TYR A 189 20.20 -6.56 -8.23
CA TYR A 189 18.77 -6.85 -8.09
C TYR A 189 18.52 -8.24 -7.51
N ILE A 190 17.32 -8.43 -6.96
CA ILE A 190 16.78 -9.71 -6.52
C ILE A 190 15.47 -9.93 -7.27
N ASP A 191 15.33 -11.09 -7.92
CA ASP A 191 14.11 -11.49 -8.63
C ASP A 191 13.36 -12.55 -7.82
N PHE A 192 12.42 -12.11 -7.01
CA PHE A 192 11.57 -13.01 -6.24
C PHE A 192 10.44 -13.62 -7.07
N ASN A 193 10.07 -13.05 -8.23
CA ASN A 193 9.11 -13.73 -9.12
C ASN A 193 9.67 -15.07 -9.58
N GLN A 194 10.88 -15.07 -10.13
CA GLN A 194 11.53 -16.29 -10.57
C GLN A 194 11.77 -17.26 -9.40
N TYR A 195 12.31 -16.76 -8.28
CA TYR A 195 12.59 -17.55 -7.09
C TYR A 195 11.34 -18.27 -6.56
N PHE A 196 10.20 -17.59 -6.46
CA PHE A 196 8.96 -18.18 -5.94
C PHE A 196 8.35 -19.20 -6.91
N ILE A 197 8.39 -18.91 -8.21
CA ILE A 197 7.91 -19.84 -9.24
C ILE A 197 8.73 -21.14 -9.23
N GLU A 198 10.05 -21.06 -9.16
CA GLU A 198 10.94 -22.22 -9.09
C GLU A 198 10.72 -23.07 -7.84
N ASN A 199 10.40 -22.44 -6.73
CA ASN A 199 10.14 -23.13 -5.46
C ASN A 199 8.66 -23.51 -5.23
N LYS A 200 7.75 -23.22 -6.17
CA LYS A 200 6.32 -23.44 -6.02
C LYS A 200 5.96 -24.90 -5.69
N SER A 201 6.61 -25.86 -6.35
CA SER A 201 6.33 -27.29 -6.19
C SER A 201 7.15 -27.96 -5.08
N THR A 202 8.25 -27.37 -4.64
CA THR A 202 9.20 -27.96 -3.68
C THR A 202 9.11 -27.33 -2.29
N SER A 203 8.46 -26.19 -2.17
CA SER A 203 8.28 -25.51 -0.88
C SER A 203 7.49 -26.36 0.09
N LYS A 204 8.01 -26.48 1.32
CA LYS A 204 7.36 -27.22 2.41
C LYS A 204 5.99 -26.66 2.80
N TYR A 205 5.81 -25.35 2.66
CA TYR A 205 4.58 -24.66 3.00
C TYR A 205 4.16 -23.72 1.86
N PRO A 206 2.86 -23.34 1.77
CA PRO A 206 2.41 -22.43 0.73
C PRO A 206 3.17 -21.11 0.74
N LEU A 207 3.69 -20.68 -0.41
CA LEU A 207 4.39 -19.41 -0.58
C LEU A 207 3.43 -18.23 -0.79
N TYR A 208 2.19 -18.52 -1.20
CA TYR A 208 1.11 -17.56 -1.35
C TYR A 208 -0.18 -18.07 -0.71
N PRO A 209 -0.96 -17.18 -0.06
CA PRO A 209 -2.26 -17.52 0.47
C PRO A 209 -3.33 -17.52 -0.63
N LYS A 210 -4.42 -18.25 -0.37
CA LYS A 210 -5.59 -18.26 -1.25
C LYS A 210 -6.35 -16.93 -1.24
N TYR A 211 -6.47 -16.29 -0.07
CA TYR A 211 -7.31 -15.14 0.20
C TYR A 211 -6.57 -13.86 0.57
N GLY A 212 -5.24 -13.85 0.46
CA GLY A 212 -4.40 -12.67 0.57
C GLY A 212 -3.72 -12.36 -0.75
N ILE A 213 -3.26 -11.11 -0.93
CA ILE A 213 -2.49 -10.70 -2.12
C ILE A 213 -0.99 -10.81 -1.90
N HIS A 214 -0.53 -10.60 -0.69
CA HIS A 214 0.88 -10.64 -0.35
C HIS A 214 1.44 -12.07 -0.37
N TRP A 215 2.74 -12.22 -0.49
CA TRP A 215 3.42 -13.48 -0.16
C TRP A 215 3.04 -13.95 1.23
N SER A 216 3.02 -15.26 1.45
CA SER A 216 2.66 -15.81 2.76
C SER A 216 3.67 -15.40 3.83
N ASN A 217 3.27 -15.51 5.09
CA ASN A 217 4.19 -15.27 6.21
C ASN A 217 5.46 -16.12 6.10
N TYR A 218 5.33 -17.38 5.69
CA TYR A 218 6.48 -18.24 5.40
C TYR A 218 7.28 -17.77 4.18
N GLY A 219 6.62 -17.34 3.10
CA GLY A 219 7.27 -16.76 1.93
C GLY A 219 8.06 -15.50 2.27
N THR A 220 7.51 -14.64 3.13
CA THR A 220 8.20 -13.44 3.66
C THR A 220 9.50 -13.81 4.38
N CYS A 221 9.49 -14.90 5.19
CA CYS A 221 10.70 -15.35 5.88
C CYS A 221 11.80 -15.78 4.90
N LEU A 222 11.43 -16.52 3.84
CA LEU A 222 12.38 -16.93 2.80
C LEU A 222 12.94 -15.73 2.02
N ALA A 223 12.08 -14.75 1.72
CA ALA A 223 12.50 -13.53 1.05
C ALA A 223 13.45 -12.71 1.93
N ALA A 224 13.14 -12.55 3.22
CA ALA A 224 13.98 -11.83 4.18
C ALA A 224 15.36 -12.49 4.35
N ASP A 225 15.41 -13.81 4.51
CA ASP A 225 16.68 -14.56 4.58
C ASP A 225 17.50 -14.40 3.29
N SER A 226 16.84 -14.48 2.13
CA SER A 226 17.50 -14.28 0.83
C SER A 226 18.05 -12.86 0.67
N MET A 227 17.35 -11.83 1.17
CA MET A 227 17.84 -10.44 1.15
C MET A 227 19.07 -10.27 2.04
N ILE A 228 19.08 -10.84 3.25
CA ILE A 228 20.24 -10.82 4.16
C ILE A 228 21.45 -11.45 3.46
N LYS A 229 21.31 -12.66 2.94
CA LYS A 229 22.39 -13.37 2.23
C LYS A 229 22.89 -12.62 0.98
N TYR A 230 22.00 -11.94 0.28
CA TYR A 230 22.38 -11.10 -0.85
C TYR A 230 23.22 -9.89 -0.42
N ILE A 231 22.82 -9.20 0.67
CA ILE A 231 23.59 -8.09 1.25
C ILE A 231 24.98 -8.55 1.69
N GLU A 232 25.07 -9.67 2.42
CA GLU A 232 26.34 -10.26 2.85
C GLU A 232 27.29 -10.46 1.68
N LYS A 233 26.77 -11.08 0.61
CA LYS A 233 27.54 -11.35 -0.61
C LYS A 233 28.07 -10.09 -1.27
N ILE A 234 27.21 -9.06 -1.49
CA ILE A 234 27.62 -7.88 -2.27
C ILE A 234 28.43 -6.88 -1.47
N ARG A 235 28.26 -6.84 -0.15
CA ARG A 235 29.02 -5.96 0.74
C ARG A 235 30.23 -6.65 1.40
N ASN A 236 30.34 -7.96 1.26
CA ASN A 236 31.35 -8.79 1.92
C ASN A 236 31.36 -8.56 3.44
N ILE A 237 30.21 -8.65 4.07
CA ILE A 237 29.99 -8.50 5.52
C ILE A 237 29.31 -9.74 6.06
N ASP A 238 29.41 -9.97 7.37
CA ASP A 238 28.73 -11.03 8.10
C ASP A 238 27.58 -10.41 8.90
N MET A 239 26.32 -10.71 8.54
CA MET A 239 25.12 -10.18 9.17
C MET A 239 24.51 -11.20 10.13
N PRO A 240 23.62 -10.78 11.07
CA PRO A 240 22.86 -11.71 11.88
C PRO A 240 21.99 -12.61 11.01
N ASN A 241 22.12 -13.95 11.17
CA ASN A 241 21.30 -14.91 10.44
C ASN A 241 19.87 -14.93 10.97
N LEU A 242 18.93 -15.12 10.05
CA LEU A 242 17.52 -15.30 10.34
C LEU A 242 17.21 -16.79 10.37
N TYR A 243 16.55 -17.30 11.42
CA TYR A 243 16.16 -18.69 11.54
C TYR A 243 14.83 -18.82 12.28
N TRP A 244 14.20 -19.98 12.16
CA TRP A 244 12.98 -20.35 12.90
C TRP A 244 13.05 -21.79 13.37
N LYS A 245 12.65 -22.04 14.61
CA LYS A 245 12.63 -23.38 15.23
C LYS A 245 11.31 -24.07 15.01
N ASP A 246 10.23 -23.35 15.23
CA ASP A 246 8.87 -23.88 15.18
C ASP A 246 8.05 -23.16 14.10
N VAL A 247 7.12 -23.89 13.50
CA VAL A 247 6.18 -23.39 12.51
C VAL A 247 4.78 -23.77 12.94
N LYS A 248 3.97 -22.76 13.31
CA LYS A 248 2.56 -22.98 13.65
C LYS A 248 1.72 -23.04 12.38
N LEU A 249 0.85 -24.05 12.29
CA LEU A 249 -0.12 -24.16 11.21
C LEU A 249 -1.48 -23.67 11.67
N GLU A 250 -1.88 -22.50 11.21
CA GLU A 250 -3.10 -21.83 11.62
C GLU A 250 -4.00 -21.47 10.41
N ASN A 251 -5.22 -20.98 10.69
CA ASN A 251 -6.04 -20.39 9.65
C ASN A 251 -5.32 -19.14 9.13
N ALA A 252 -5.52 -18.81 7.84
CA ALA A 252 -4.97 -17.60 7.27
C ALA A 252 -5.40 -16.36 8.06
N LYS A 253 -4.47 -15.46 8.36
CA LYS A 253 -4.69 -14.22 9.12
C LYS A 253 -3.74 -13.13 8.62
N GLU A 254 -3.96 -11.90 9.03
CA GLU A 254 -3.10 -10.77 8.65
C GLU A 254 -2.94 -10.67 7.13
N THR A 255 -1.72 -10.51 6.61
CA THR A 255 -1.44 -10.42 5.17
C THR A 255 -1.79 -11.71 4.39
N ASP A 256 -1.90 -12.86 5.06
CA ASP A 256 -2.36 -14.10 4.43
C ASP A 256 -3.89 -14.10 4.17
N TYR A 257 -4.63 -13.11 4.70
CA TYR A 257 -6.09 -13.02 4.56
C TYR A 257 -6.57 -11.58 4.23
N ASP A 258 -5.72 -10.70 3.83
CA ASP A 258 -6.00 -9.27 3.64
C ASP A 258 -7.10 -8.99 2.60
N ILE A 259 -7.11 -9.68 1.45
CA ILE A 259 -8.23 -9.57 0.49
C ILE A 259 -9.52 -10.14 1.12
N GLY A 260 -9.43 -11.29 1.79
CA GLY A 260 -10.56 -11.89 2.49
C GLY A 260 -11.17 -10.96 3.53
N ASP A 261 -10.34 -10.24 4.27
CA ASP A 261 -10.75 -9.18 5.21
C ASP A 261 -11.40 -8.00 4.47
N GLY A 262 -10.79 -7.53 3.39
CA GLY A 262 -11.31 -6.43 2.55
C GLY A 262 -12.64 -6.74 1.87
N MET A 263 -12.95 -8.01 1.65
CA MET A 263 -14.26 -8.46 1.14
C MET A 263 -15.41 -8.15 2.11
N ASN A 264 -15.13 -7.99 3.40
CA ASN A 264 -16.14 -7.75 4.43
C ASN A 264 -17.34 -8.71 4.31
N LEU A 265 -17.05 -10.02 4.28
CA LEU A 265 -18.07 -11.06 4.28
C LEU A 265 -18.63 -11.31 5.68
N LEU A 266 -19.81 -11.92 5.75
CA LEU A 266 -20.43 -12.34 7.01
C LEU A 266 -19.69 -13.55 7.60
N PHE A 267 -19.22 -14.47 6.75
CA PHE A 267 -18.51 -15.68 7.14
C PHE A 267 -17.07 -15.66 6.66
N TYR A 268 -16.17 -16.09 7.53
CA TYR A 268 -14.77 -16.28 7.21
C TYR A 268 -14.59 -17.37 6.12
N LEU A 269 -13.81 -17.06 5.09
CA LEU A 269 -13.47 -17.98 4.03
C LEU A 269 -12.39 -18.96 4.50
N ARG A 270 -12.73 -20.24 4.57
CA ARG A 270 -11.79 -21.28 4.99
C ARG A 270 -10.87 -21.70 3.86
N SER A 271 -9.58 -21.83 4.16
CA SER A 271 -8.56 -22.38 3.27
C SER A 271 -7.74 -23.44 3.98
N ASN A 272 -6.74 -23.99 3.30
CA ASN A 272 -5.71 -24.78 3.95
C ASN A 272 -5.00 -23.93 5.02
N LYS A 273 -4.43 -24.60 6.02
CA LYS A 273 -3.63 -23.92 7.05
C LYS A 273 -2.43 -23.25 6.43
N MET A 274 -2.14 -22.04 6.91
CA MET A 274 -0.94 -21.29 6.57
C MET A 274 0.13 -21.50 7.63
N ALA A 275 1.37 -21.31 7.24
CA ALA A 275 2.53 -21.52 8.09
C ALA A 275 3.02 -20.18 8.68
N TYR A 276 3.11 -20.14 10.00
CA TYR A 276 3.59 -18.97 10.77
C TYR A 276 4.85 -19.37 11.52
N PRO A 277 6.04 -19.14 10.95
CA PRO A 277 7.31 -19.43 11.60
C PRO A 277 7.51 -18.56 12.84
N ASP A 278 8.03 -19.15 13.93
CA ASP A 278 8.55 -18.38 15.07
C ASP A 278 9.97 -17.91 14.75
N ILE A 279 10.03 -16.68 14.23
CA ILE A 279 11.26 -16.13 13.65
C ILE A 279 12.16 -15.61 14.75
N GLN A 280 13.39 -16.07 14.72
CA GLN A 280 14.47 -15.67 15.60
C GLN A 280 15.60 -15.06 14.79
N ILE A 281 16.40 -14.23 15.43
CA ILE A 281 17.61 -13.68 14.85
C ILE A 281 18.80 -14.10 15.70
N GLU A 282 19.92 -14.38 15.06
CA GLU A 282 21.18 -14.68 15.74
C GLU A 282 21.63 -13.52 16.62
N SER A 283 22.42 -13.82 17.64
CA SER A 283 23.00 -12.77 18.50
C SER A 283 23.91 -11.83 17.70
N ASP A 284 23.95 -10.57 18.12
CA ASP A 284 24.70 -9.51 17.42
C ASP A 284 26.22 -9.56 17.60
N SER A 285 26.73 -10.51 18.40
CA SER A 285 28.17 -10.57 18.72
C SER A 285 29.00 -10.79 17.45
N GLY A 286 29.78 -9.78 17.08
CA GLY A 286 30.67 -9.82 15.92
C GLY A 286 29.95 -9.64 14.55
N LYS A 287 28.64 -9.44 14.54
CA LYS A 287 27.84 -9.27 13.31
C LYS A 287 27.68 -7.79 12.93
N ILE A 288 27.62 -7.51 11.63
CA ILE A 288 27.44 -6.17 11.09
C ILE A 288 25.99 -5.97 10.71
N LYS A 289 25.36 -4.92 11.24
CA LYS A 289 24.00 -4.50 10.90
C LYS A 289 24.06 -3.20 10.08
N PRO A 290 23.94 -3.27 8.76
CA PRO A 290 23.85 -2.04 7.95
C PRO A 290 22.54 -1.31 8.20
N SER A 291 22.53 0.01 8.00
CA SER A 291 21.31 0.82 7.96
C SER A 291 20.67 0.76 6.58
N ALA A 292 19.32 0.82 6.51
CA ALA A 292 18.59 0.73 5.24
C ALA A 292 17.56 1.84 5.07
N LEU A 293 17.52 2.43 3.87
CA LEU A 293 16.41 3.20 3.34
C LEU A 293 15.66 2.31 2.35
N VAL A 294 14.38 2.05 2.61
CA VAL A 294 13.55 1.17 1.78
C VAL A 294 12.41 1.96 1.16
N VAL A 295 12.42 2.11 -0.16
CA VAL A 295 11.31 2.68 -0.93
C VAL A 295 10.52 1.54 -1.53
N ALA A 296 9.31 1.28 -1.03
CA ALA A 296 8.58 0.08 -1.40
C ALA A 296 7.05 0.26 -1.38
N ASP A 297 6.36 -0.69 -2.02
CA ASP A 297 4.92 -0.91 -1.87
C ASP A 297 4.57 -1.69 -0.58
N SER A 298 3.33 -2.14 -0.50
CA SER A 298 2.80 -2.85 0.67
C SER A 298 3.47 -4.21 0.96
N TYR A 299 4.22 -4.78 0.01
CA TYR A 299 4.90 -6.06 0.22
C TYR A 299 6.07 -5.98 1.21
N TYR A 300 6.53 -4.78 1.54
CA TYR A 300 7.52 -4.63 2.59
C TYR A 300 6.93 -4.66 4.01
N TRP A 301 5.62 -4.40 4.19
CA TRP A 301 4.98 -4.42 5.51
C TRP A 301 5.22 -5.70 6.31
N PRO A 302 5.11 -6.91 5.73
CA PRO A 302 5.39 -8.14 6.48
C PRO A 302 6.84 -8.28 6.95
N MET A 303 7.77 -7.50 6.40
CA MET A 303 9.18 -7.45 6.83
C MET A 303 9.43 -6.31 7.81
N PHE A 304 8.75 -5.18 7.67
CA PHE A 304 8.93 -3.99 8.49
C PHE A 304 8.50 -4.23 9.94
N GLY A 305 9.36 -3.86 10.89
CA GLY A 305 9.12 -4.09 12.32
C GLY A 305 9.19 -5.56 12.77
N THR A 306 9.56 -6.47 11.86
CA THR A 306 9.66 -7.91 12.12
C THR A 306 11.11 -8.39 12.11
N SER A 307 11.32 -9.61 11.67
CA SER A 307 12.63 -10.28 11.70
C SER A 307 13.68 -9.66 10.80
N PHE A 308 13.33 -9.22 9.59
CA PHE A 308 14.30 -8.63 8.66
C PHE A 308 14.89 -7.33 9.23
N THR A 309 14.03 -6.48 9.78
CA THR A 309 14.50 -5.19 10.35
C THR A 309 15.37 -5.36 11.58
N LYS A 310 15.27 -6.48 12.29
CA LYS A 310 16.19 -6.81 13.40
C LYS A 310 17.64 -7.10 12.95
N ALA A 311 17.82 -7.48 11.68
CA ALA A 311 19.14 -7.65 11.08
C ALA A 311 19.78 -6.33 10.64
N LEU A 312 19.05 -5.23 10.73
CA LEU A 312 19.48 -3.88 10.38
C LEU A 312 19.74 -3.04 11.65
N SER A 313 20.62 -2.04 11.56
CA SER A 313 20.84 -1.08 12.65
C SER A 313 19.78 0.00 12.70
N ASN A 314 19.26 0.37 11.55
CA ASN A 314 18.17 1.32 11.34
C ASN A 314 17.47 0.99 10.03
N ASP A 315 16.15 1.18 9.98
CA ASP A 315 15.31 0.91 8.82
C ASP A 315 14.28 2.03 8.67
N HIS A 316 14.47 2.86 7.63
CA HIS A 316 13.49 3.87 7.22
C HIS A 316 12.71 3.35 6.03
N PHE A 317 11.41 3.09 6.23
CA PHE A 317 10.51 2.64 5.18
C PHE A 317 9.71 3.81 4.58
N TRP A 318 9.96 4.12 3.33
CA TRP A 318 9.24 5.10 2.53
C TRP A 318 8.13 4.41 1.74
N PHE A 319 6.96 4.31 2.35
CA PHE A 319 5.80 3.67 1.75
C PHE A 319 5.29 4.47 0.56
N TYR A 320 5.34 3.88 -0.63
CA TYR A 320 5.05 4.51 -1.92
C TYR A 320 5.77 5.85 -2.13
N ASN A 321 6.95 6.03 -1.55
CA ASN A 321 7.67 7.30 -1.54
C ASN A 321 6.82 8.50 -1.06
N GLN A 322 5.94 8.26 -0.11
CA GLN A 322 5.05 9.27 0.48
C GLN A 322 5.22 9.40 1.99
N GLN A 323 5.01 8.32 2.72
CA GLN A 323 5.03 8.27 4.18
C GLN A 323 6.34 7.66 4.68
N VAL A 324 6.93 8.26 5.71
CA VAL A 324 8.22 7.81 6.30
C VAL A 324 7.97 7.07 7.60
N TYR A 325 8.18 5.78 7.62
CA TYR A 325 8.03 4.93 8.80
C TYR A 325 9.38 4.62 9.45
N PRO A 326 9.45 4.55 10.82
CA PRO A 326 8.32 4.59 11.76
C PRO A 326 7.80 6.00 12.13
N ASP A 327 8.46 7.08 11.70
CA ASP A 327 8.16 8.45 12.13
C ASP A 327 6.73 8.89 11.79
N PHE A 328 6.16 8.36 10.71
CA PHE A 328 4.77 8.63 10.33
C PHE A 328 3.77 8.29 11.44
N TYR A 329 4.03 7.25 12.24
CA TYR A 329 3.16 6.88 13.36
C TYR A 329 3.12 7.93 14.47
N GLN A 330 4.18 8.71 14.62
CA GLN A 330 4.31 9.67 15.72
C GLN A 330 3.87 11.08 15.32
N ASN A 331 4.23 11.52 14.11
CA ASN A 331 4.09 12.92 13.71
C ASN A 331 3.58 13.10 12.27
N GLY A 332 3.23 12.01 11.57
CA GLY A 332 2.72 12.07 10.20
C GLY A 332 3.79 12.47 9.16
N LEU A 333 5.07 12.12 9.40
CA LEU A 333 6.17 12.52 8.53
C LEU A 333 6.00 12.02 7.10
N MET A 334 6.09 12.95 6.14
CA MET A 334 6.02 12.67 4.71
C MET A 334 7.39 12.85 4.06
N THR A 335 7.66 12.10 2.99
CA THR A 335 8.94 12.20 2.24
C THR A 335 9.20 13.59 1.67
N SER A 336 8.15 14.36 1.35
CA SER A 336 8.27 15.77 0.92
C SER A 336 8.85 16.71 1.99
N GLN A 337 8.87 16.30 3.25
CA GLN A 337 9.39 17.04 4.39
C GLN A 337 10.83 16.64 4.76
N VAL A 338 11.40 15.65 4.06
CA VAL A 338 12.71 15.08 4.35
C VAL A 338 13.73 15.53 3.32
N ASN A 339 14.96 15.81 3.74
CA ASN A 339 16.06 16.09 2.83
C ASN A 339 16.54 14.78 2.18
N LEU A 340 16.21 14.59 0.91
CA LEU A 340 16.52 13.37 0.15
C LEU A 340 18.02 13.03 0.17
N LYS A 341 18.90 14.04 0.06
CA LYS A 341 20.35 13.82 0.05
C LYS A 341 20.84 13.28 1.39
N GLU A 342 20.43 13.93 2.47
CA GLU A 342 20.80 13.54 3.83
C GLU A 342 20.30 12.12 4.17
N GLU A 343 19.07 11.79 3.77
CA GLU A 343 18.51 10.45 3.99
C GLU A 343 19.26 9.37 3.20
N ILE A 344 19.59 9.62 1.94
CA ILE A 344 20.40 8.68 1.16
C ILE A 344 21.81 8.54 1.78
N GLU A 345 22.44 9.64 2.18
CA GLU A 345 23.79 9.64 2.75
C GLU A 345 23.85 9.02 4.16
N LYS A 346 22.77 9.01 4.91
CA LYS A 346 22.66 8.43 6.25
C LYS A 346 22.61 6.90 6.22
N HIS A 347 22.11 6.27 5.17
CA HIS A 347 21.90 4.84 5.10
C HIS A 347 22.98 4.13 4.28
N ASP A 348 23.34 2.90 4.69
CA ASP A 348 24.32 2.05 3.99
C ASP A 348 23.73 1.40 2.74
N ILE A 349 22.44 1.07 2.81
CA ILE A 349 21.73 0.35 1.76
C ILE A 349 20.48 1.12 1.38
N ILE A 350 20.25 1.26 0.07
CA ILE A 350 19.02 1.80 -0.48
C ILE A 350 18.31 0.67 -1.23
N PHE A 351 17.14 0.27 -0.76
CA PHE A 351 16.26 -0.67 -1.45
C PHE A 351 15.18 0.07 -2.23
N ILE A 352 14.96 -0.35 -3.48
CA ILE A 352 13.78 0.02 -4.25
C ILE A 352 13.05 -1.28 -4.57
N MET A 353 11.88 -1.47 -3.97
CA MET A 353 11.13 -2.73 -4.05
C MET A 353 9.74 -2.48 -4.59
N ALA A 354 9.34 -3.27 -5.59
CA ALA A 354 8.01 -3.25 -6.16
C ALA A 354 7.57 -4.65 -6.59
N THR A 355 6.25 -4.89 -6.52
CA THR A 355 5.62 -6.09 -7.11
C THR A 355 5.40 -5.91 -8.60
N GLU A 356 5.06 -7.00 -9.30
CA GLU A 356 4.72 -6.93 -10.72
C GLU A 356 3.60 -5.91 -11.02
N ALA A 357 2.63 -5.76 -10.12
CA ALA A 357 1.49 -4.86 -10.30
C ALA A 357 1.81 -3.37 -10.09
N THR A 358 2.94 -3.06 -9.45
CA THR A 358 3.38 -1.69 -9.15
C THR A 358 4.63 -1.27 -9.91
N LEU A 359 5.22 -2.17 -10.71
CA LEU A 359 6.37 -1.88 -11.55
C LEU A 359 6.18 -0.71 -12.54
N PRO A 360 4.98 -0.42 -13.06
CA PRO A 360 4.78 0.79 -13.86
C PRO A 360 5.26 2.06 -13.16
N ASP A 361 5.14 2.12 -11.83
CA ASP A 361 5.52 3.26 -10.99
C ASP A 361 6.73 2.97 -10.08
N LEU A 362 7.62 2.04 -10.45
CA LEU A 362 8.78 1.64 -9.64
C LEU A 362 9.51 2.85 -9.05
N GLY A 363 9.58 2.89 -7.72
CA GLY A 363 10.22 3.96 -6.97
C GLY A 363 9.37 5.22 -6.76
N TRP A 364 8.17 5.33 -7.36
CA TRP A 364 7.17 6.43 -7.16
C TRP A 364 7.80 7.83 -7.17
N GLY A 365 8.69 8.08 -8.16
CA GLY A 365 9.41 9.35 -8.31
C GLY A 365 10.72 9.45 -7.50
N PHE A 366 11.04 8.51 -6.61
CA PHE A 366 12.32 8.48 -5.90
C PHE A 366 13.52 8.38 -6.85
N ILE A 367 13.44 7.50 -7.86
CA ILE A 367 14.51 7.28 -8.83
C ILE A 367 14.83 8.57 -9.57
N GLU A 368 13.80 9.26 -10.05
CA GLU A 368 13.90 10.53 -10.78
C GLU A 368 14.51 11.62 -9.90
N ASN A 369 14.00 11.76 -8.68
CA ASN A 369 14.45 12.78 -7.74
C ASN A 369 15.90 12.55 -7.29
N ALA A 370 16.28 11.30 -7.01
CA ALA A 370 17.64 10.95 -6.64
C ALA A 370 18.61 11.13 -7.84
N TYR A 371 18.18 10.73 -9.05
CA TYR A 371 18.97 10.93 -10.27
C TYR A 371 19.24 12.43 -10.52
N ASP A 372 18.21 13.26 -10.49
CA ASP A 372 18.33 14.70 -10.69
C ASP A 372 19.25 15.34 -9.63
N LEU A 373 19.11 14.91 -8.37
CA LEU A 373 19.93 15.37 -7.25
C LEU A 373 21.42 15.09 -7.48
N PHE A 374 21.79 13.84 -7.79
CA PHE A 374 23.20 13.44 -7.95
C PHE A 374 23.78 13.86 -9.31
N LYS A 375 22.95 14.10 -10.31
CA LYS A 375 23.33 14.65 -11.59
C LYS A 375 23.56 16.17 -11.55
N GLY A 376 23.08 16.82 -10.47
CA GLY A 376 23.15 18.28 -10.34
C GLY A 376 22.14 19.00 -11.24
N VAL A 377 21.07 18.34 -11.64
CA VAL A 377 20.00 18.94 -12.44
C VAL A 377 19.21 19.90 -11.55
N LYS A 378 19.36 21.19 -11.78
CA LYS A 378 18.49 22.19 -11.15
C LYS A 378 17.12 22.11 -11.82
N LYS A 379 16.11 21.56 -11.13
CA LYS A 379 14.72 21.62 -11.62
C LYS A 379 14.32 23.09 -11.75
N LYS A 380 14.26 23.60 -13.00
CA LYS A 380 13.61 24.86 -13.27
C LYS A 380 12.11 24.56 -13.16
N LEU A 381 11.49 25.02 -12.09
CA LEU A 381 10.03 25.01 -11.97
C LEU A 381 9.50 25.94 -13.07
N VAL A 382 9.13 25.37 -14.21
CA VAL A 382 8.43 26.09 -15.27
C VAL A 382 6.94 25.99 -14.93
N PHE A 383 6.41 27.05 -14.38
CA PHE A 383 4.97 27.18 -14.16
C PHE A 383 4.34 27.77 -15.40
N ASP A 384 3.37 27.09 -15.97
CA ASP A 384 2.51 27.66 -17.01
C ASP A 384 1.58 28.74 -16.42
N ALA A 385 0.91 29.51 -17.30
CA ALA A 385 0.04 30.59 -16.86
C ALA A 385 -1.14 30.11 -15.99
N GLU A 386 -1.63 28.89 -16.20
CA GLU A 386 -2.71 28.29 -15.41
C GLU A 386 -2.22 27.94 -14.01
N PHE A 387 -1.05 27.34 -13.89
CA PHE A 387 -0.43 27.01 -12.61
C PHE A 387 -0.15 28.27 -11.78
N LEU A 388 0.40 29.31 -12.40
CA LEU A 388 0.63 30.61 -11.74
C LEU A 388 -0.67 31.22 -11.23
N ARG A 389 -1.74 31.15 -12.01
CA ARG A 389 -3.08 31.62 -11.58
C ARG A 389 -3.60 30.80 -10.39
N LYS A 390 -3.46 29.48 -10.41
CA LYS A 390 -3.83 28.61 -9.28
C LYS A 390 -3.01 28.97 -8.03
N MET A 391 -1.71 29.23 -8.18
CA MET A 391 -0.86 29.66 -7.08
C MET A 391 -1.35 30.97 -6.46
N GLU A 392 -1.73 31.96 -7.26
CA GLU A 392 -2.21 33.24 -6.76
C GLU A 392 -3.52 33.11 -5.98
N ILE A 393 -4.45 32.31 -6.47
CA ILE A 393 -5.72 32.00 -5.80
C ILE A 393 -5.47 31.32 -4.45
N LYS A 394 -4.64 30.26 -4.43
CA LYS A 394 -4.32 29.52 -3.19
C LYS A 394 -3.59 30.40 -2.19
N ARG A 395 -2.65 31.23 -2.66
CA ARG A 395 -1.93 32.19 -1.80
C ARG A 395 -2.89 33.14 -1.08
N LYS A 396 -3.84 33.71 -1.81
CA LYS A 396 -4.88 34.58 -1.20
C LYS A 396 -5.68 33.83 -0.16
N TYR A 397 -6.08 32.62 -0.44
CA TYR A 397 -6.85 31.79 0.49
C TYR A 397 -6.06 31.47 1.77
N ILE A 398 -4.82 30.99 1.64
CA ILE A 398 -3.99 30.60 2.79
C ILE A 398 -3.65 31.82 3.68
N LEU A 399 -3.38 32.97 3.08
CA LEU A 399 -3.09 34.21 3.84
C LEU A 399 -4.26 34.69 4.71
N THR A 400 -5.49 34.25 4.44
CA THR A 400 -6.68 34.57 5.26
C THR A 400 -6.98 33.54 6.32
N ASP A 401 -6.27 32.40 6.33
CA ASP A 401 -6.43 31.31 7.31
C ASP A 401 -5.32 31.40 8.37
N GLU A 402 -5.65 31.92 9.55
CA GLU A 402 -4.69 32.13 10.63
C GLU A 402 -4.02 30.83 11.08
N LYS A 403 -4.79 29.73 11.18
CA LYS A 403 -4.25 28.41 11.61
C LYS A 403 -3.26 27.85 10.59
N TRP A 404 -3.59 27.99 9.32
CA TRP A 404 -2.71 27.54 8.26
C TRP A 404 -1.42 28.36 8.21
N MET A 405 -1.53 29.67 8.37
CA MET A 405 -0.37 30.57 8.45
C MET A 405 0.52 30.28 9.66
N GLU A 406 -0.04 29.89 10.80
CA GLU A 406 0.75 29.44 11.96
C GLU A 406 1.54 28.14 11.64
N ASP A 407 0.91 27.17 10.97
CA ASP A 407 1.59 25.96 10.53
C ASP A 407 2.73 26.25 9.55
N ILE A 408 2.51 27.15 8.59
CA ILE A 408 3.54 27.60 7.65
C ILE A 408 4.71 28.29 8.37
N LYS A 409 4.44 29.14 9.36
CA LYS A 409 5.49 29.79 10.18
C LYS A 409 6.32 28.74 10.93
N ARG A 410 5.66 27.76 11.53
CA ARG A 410 6.32 26.63 12.21
C ARG A 410 7.20 25.84 11.26
N LYS A 411 6.67 25.45 10.08
CA LYS A 411 7.42 24.75 9.03
C LYS A 411 8.61 25.57 8.52
N ALA A 412 8.46 26.87 8.36
CA ALA A 412 9.53 27.77 7.92
C ALA A 412 10.71 27.77 8.89
N ILE A 413 10.42 27.82 10.19
CA ILE A 413 11.45 27.76 11.25
C ILE A 413 12.17 26.40 11.20
N LEU A 414 11.44 25.31 11.13
CA LEU A 414 11.99 23.94 11.07
C LEU A 414 12.90 23.74 9.85
N ASN A 415 12.49 24.27 8.70
CA ASN A 415 13.24 24.15 7.44
C ASN A 415 14.30 25.24 7.24
N LYS A 416 14.46 26.19 8.19
CA LYS A 416 15.41 27.31 8.13
C LYS A 416 15.28 28.15 6.84
N ILE A 417 14.04 28.37 6.39
CA ILE A 417 13.70 29.20 5.21
C ILE A 417 12.73 30.32 5.59
N SER A 418 12.54 31.29 4.70
CA SER A 418 11.57 32.36 4.94
C SER A 418 10.13 31.84 4.95
N VAL A 419 9.25 32.50 5.70
CA VAL A 419 7.81 32.18 5.71
C VAL A 419 7.21 32.26 4.31
N ASP A 420 7.64 33.21 3.48
CA ASP A 420 7.20 33.37 2.11
C ASP A 420 7.65 32.22 1.21
N SER A 421 8.89 31.73 1.39
CA SER A 421 9.40 30.54 0.69
C SER A 421 8.62 29.30 1.10
N MET A 422 8.31 29.13 2.39
CA MET A 422 7.54 27.97 2.88
C MET A 422 6.09 28.02 2.36
N LEU A 423 5.46 29.20 2.38
CA LEU A 423 4.13 29.41 1.80
C LEU A 423 4.11 29.02 0.31
N THR A 424 5.12 29.44 -0.44
CA THR A 424 5.23 29.11 -1.86
C THR A 424 5.38 27.61 -2.08
N LEU A 425 6.19 26.91 -1.27
CA LEU A 425 6.36 25.46 -1.35
C LEU A 425 5.07 24.70 -1.01
N ASP A 426 4.36 25.10 0.04
CA ASP A 426 3.06 24.51 0.40
C ASP A 426 2.03 24.69 -0.72
N ILE A 427 1.95 25.87 -1.33
CA ILE A 427 1.05 26.15 -2.47
C ILE A 427 1.37 25.25 -3.66
N ILE A 428 2.65 25.13 -4.03
CA ILE A 428 3.09 24.27 -5.13
C ILE A 428 2.67 22.82 -4.86
N TRP A 429 2.92 22.35 -3.65
CA TRP A 429 2.57 21.00 -3.23
C TRP A 429 1.07 20.72 -3.33
N ILE A 430 0.24 21.65 -2.83
CA ILE A 430 -1.22 21.54 -2.89
C ILE A 430 -1.69 21.43 -4.33
N ILE A 431 -1.27 22.34 -5.21
CA ILE A 431 -1.72 22.35 -6.60
C ILE A 431 -1.30 21.08 -7.33
N GLN A 432 -0.11 20.56 -7.05
CA GLN A 432 0.37 19.30 -7.66
C GLN A 432 -0.38 18.06 -7.17
N ASN A 433 -0.98 18.11 -5.98
CA ASN A 433 -1.72 16.97 -5.41
C ASN A 433 -3.25 17.10 -5.52
N GLU A 434 -3.79 18.27 -5.84
CA GLU A 434 -5.22 18.44 -6.19
C GLU A 434 -5.56 17.92 -7.60
N SER A 435 -4.55 17.68 -8.44
CA SER A 435 -4.72 17.24 -9.82
C SER A 435 -4.65 15.71 -9.97
N LYS A 436 -4.50 14.99 -8.85
CA LYS A 436 -4.52 13.53 -8.76
C LYS A 436 -5.79 13.05 -8.06
#